data_6839455dfd62e9e04b22e3fe1f82d02b
#
_entry.id   6839455dfd62e9e04b22e3fe1f82d02b
#
_cell.length_a   1.000
_cell.length_b   1.000
_cell.length_c   1.000
_cell.angle_alpha   90.00
_cell.angle_beta   90.00
_cell.angle_gamma   90.00
#
_symmetry.space_group_name_H-M   'P 1'
#
loop_
_entity.id
_entity.type
_entity.pdbx_description
1 polymer ?
#
loop_
_entity_poly.entity_id
_entity_poly.type
_entity_poly.pdbx_seq_one_letter_code
_entity_poly.pdbx_strand_id
1 'polypeptide(L)'
;MIDLLIAGGGPAGLATAIHGALAGLEAVVVEPRPTPIDKACGEGLMPGGVRHLGDLGIPLAGQPFRGIRYVDAVTGRRAEGLFRSGPGLGARRTELQAALAERAAQLGVRVLPGRVDQVRQDVHRVTAAGLTARYLVAADGLHSPVRRGLGLSAPLAPRRRARYGLRRHYAVEPWSDLVEVHWSARCEAYVTPLAPDRIGVAVLTCDQAPFDVQLARFPLLSARLAAAGATGPPTAVRGAGPLRQGARVRVAGRVLFVGDAAGYVDALTGEGLTLAVTAAGELVRCVRAGRPQAYEQAWRDLTRSYRTLTASLLWARHQPRLAPRIVPVAARLPRAFTRAVNLLA
;
A
#
# COMPACT_ATOMS: atom_id res chain seq x y z
N MET A 1 27.25 -12.10 -11.86
CA MET A 1 26.42 -11.05 -12.54
C MET A 1 25.12 -10.96 -11.74
N ILE A 2 24.74 -9.77 -11.30
CA ILE A 2 23.53 -9.53 -10.52
C ILE A 2 22.31 -10.15 -11.23
N ASP A 3 21.51 -10.95 -10.55
CA ASP A 3 20.27 -11.50 -11.12
C ASP A 3 19.15 -10.46 -11.11
N LEU A 4 18.96 -9.78 -9.96
CA LEU A 4 17.92 -8.77 -9.75
C LEU A 4 18.53 -7.44 -9.30
N LEU A 5 18.55 -6.44 -10.18
CA LEU A 5 18.77 -5.06 -9.80
C LEU A 5 17.41 -4.43 -9.47
N ILE A 6 17.23 -3.89 -8.26
CA ILE A 6 15.94 -3.44 -7.77
C ILE A 6 15.98 -1.92 -7.57
N ALA A 7 15.15 -1.20 -8.29
CA ALA A 7 14.99 0.24 -8.16
C ALA A 7 13.95 0.57 -7.08
N GLY A 8 14.42 1.00 -5.91
CA GLY A 8 13.60 1.42 -4.78
C GLY A 8 13.61 0.45 -3.59
N GLY A 9 13.96 0.97 -2.40
CA GLY A 9 14.01 0.27 -1.10
C GLY A 9 12.71 0.37 -0.28
N GLY A 10 11.57 0.57 -0.96
CA GLY A 10 10.26 0.45 -0.32
C GLY A 10 9.87 -1.02 -0.08
N PRO A 11 8.68 -1.31 0.56
CA PRO A 11 8.28 -2.69 0.85
C PRO A 11 8.26 -3.62 -0.36
N ALA A 12 7.80 -3.15 -1.53
CA ALA A 12 7.80 -3.97 -2.74
C ALA A 12 9.23 -4.37 -3.16
N GLY A 13 10.17 -3.41 -3.11
CA GLY A 13 11.55 -3.66 -3.50
C GLY A 13 12.28 -4.54 -2.50
N LEU A 14 12.16 -4.25 -1.20
CA LEU A 14 12.78 -5.09 -0.16
C LEU A 14 12.17 -6.49 -0.13
N ALA A 15 10.85 -6.64 -0.26
CA ALA A 15 10.22 -7.95 -0.37
C ALA A 15 10.71 -8.72 -1.61
N THR A 16 10.91 -8.04 -2.76
CA THR A 16 11.49 -8.66 -3.96
C THR A 16 12.92 -9.14 -3.70
N ALA A 17 13.72 -8.31 -3.03
CA ALA A 17 15.10 -8.68 -2.69
C ALA A 17 15.17 -9.87 -1.75
N ILE A 18 14.30 -9.90 -0.71
CA ILE A 18 14.21 -11.00 0.26
C ILE A 18 13.78 -12.28 -0.44
N HIS A 19 12.70 -12.25 -1.25
CA HIS A 19 12.29 -13.42 -2.03
C HIS A 19 13.39 -13.89 -2.99
N GLY A 20 14.11 -12.96 -3.63
CA GLY A 20 15.24 -13.25 -4.50
C GLY A 20 16.34 -13.98 -3.76
N ALA A 21 16.80 -13.44 -2.63
CA ALA A 21 17.84 -14.05 -1.80
C ALA A 21 17.44 -15.43 -1.28
N LEU A 22 16.21 -15.59 -0.78
CA LEU A 22 15.68 -16.90 -0.35
C LEU A 22 15.57 -17.90 -1.51
N ALA A 23 15.44 -17.43 -2.75
CA ALA A 23 15.44 -18.25 -3.95
C ALA A 23 16.84 -18.51 -4.53
N GLY A 24 17.92 -18.05 -3.89
CA GLY A 24 19.30 -18.18 -4.32
C GLY A 24 19.71 -17.23 -5.45
N LEU A 25 18.98 -16.13 -5.66
CA LEU A 25 19.31 -15.12 -6.65
C LEU A 25 20.12 -13.97 -6.02
N GLU A 26 21.14 -13.48 -6.72
CA GLU A 26 21.86 -12.27 -6.31
C GLU A 26 20.98 -11.04 -6.53
N ALA A 27 20.56 -10.36 -5.44
CA ALA A 27 19.74 -9.17 -5.46
C ALA A 27 20.51 -7.95 -4.94
N VAL A 28 20.40 -6.82 -5.66
CA VAL A 28 20.96 -5.53 -5.26
C VAL A 28 19.86 -4.47 -5.35
N VAL A 29 19.65 -3.72 -4.26
CA VAL A 29 18.67 -2.63 -4.19
C VAL A 29 19.38 -1.29 -4.36
N VAL A 30 18.81 -0.40 -5.16
CA VAL A 30 19.27 1.01 -5.30
C VAL A 30 18.15 1.91 -4.75
N GLU A 31 18.44 2.66 -3.68
CA GLU A 31 17.47 3.55 -3.02
C GLU A 31 18.12 4.91 -2.70
N PRO A 32 17.52 6.03 -3.12
CA PRO A 32 18.09 7.36 -2.89
C PRO A 32 17.90 7.91 -1.48
N ARG A 33 17.00 7.34 -0.69
CA ARG A 33 16.63 7.86 0.64
C ARG A 33 17.25 7.02 1.74
N PRO A 34 17.62 7.63 2.87
CA PRO A 34 18.05 6.86 4.03
C PRO A 34 16.89 6.06 4.64
N THR A 35 17.23 4.94 5.26
CA THR A 35 16.30 4.12 6.05
C THR A 35 16.12 4.75 7.46
N PRO A 36 14.90 4.76 8.04
CA PRO A 36 13.63 4.24 7.50
C PRO A 36 12.91 5.25 6.60
N ILE A 37 12.33 4.75 5.51
CA ILE A 37 11.60 5.56 4.54
C ILE A 37 10.17 5.82 5.03
N ASP A 38 9.86 7.06 5.40
CA ASP A 38 8.50 7.49 5.73
C ASP A 38 7.73 7.97 4.49
N LYS A 39 6.53 7.44 4.29
CA LYS A 39 5.63 7.76 3.19
C LYS A 39 4.18 7.66 3.67
N ALA A 40 3.26 8.46 3.10
CA ALA A 40 1.85 8.35 3.41
C ALA A 40 1.34 6.92 3.18
N CYS A 41 0.70 6.35 4.19
CA CYS A 41 0.17 4.98 4.23
C CYS A 41 -0.96 4.92 5.26
N GLY A 42 -1.96 4.05 5.06
CA GLY A 42 -2.98 3.74 6.06
C GLY A 42 -2.47 2.86 7.21
N GLU A 43 -1.27 2.28 7.05
CA GLU A 43 -0.52 1.54 8.09
C GLU A 43 -1.24 0.32 8.67
N GLY A 44 -2.33 -0.12 8.03
CA GLY A 44 -3.01 -1.38 8.34
C GLY A 44 -2.55 -2.49 7.39
N LEU A 45 -2.06 -3.58 7.94
CA LEU A 45 -1.77 -4.83 7.24
C LEU A 45 -2.95 -5.78 7.41
N MET A 46 -3.52 -6.22 6.31
CA MET A 46 -4.57 -7.24 6.32
C MET A 46 -4.01 -8.60 6.74
N PRO A 47 -4.82 -9.54 7.24
CA PRO A 47 -4.34 -10.86 7.72
C PRO A 47 -3.44 -11.60 6.73
N GLY A 48 -3.75 -11.55 5.43
CA GLY A 48 -2.90 -12.11 4.38
C GLY A 48 -1.50 -11.50 4.34
N GLY A 49 -1.41 -10.18 4.49
CA GLY A 49 -0.12 -9.47 4.55
C GLY A 49 0.70 -9.84 5.77
N VAL A 50 0.06 -10.01 6.93
CA VAL A 50 0.73 -10.44 8.16
C VAL A 50 1.32 -11.84 7.99
N ARG A 51 0.56 -12.79 7.42
CA ARG A 51 1.05 -14.14 7.12
C ARG A 51 2.25 -14.11 6.18
N HIS A 52 2.16 -13.37 5.07
CA HIS A 52 3.27 -13.29 4.11
C HIS A 52 4.55 -12.69 4.70
N LEU A 53 4.44 -11.73 5.61
CA LEU A 53 5.61 -11.23 6.34
C LEU A 53 6.18 -12.31 7.28
N GLY A 54 5.33 -13.07 7.96
CA GLY A 54 5.75 -14.22 8.78
C GLY A 54 6.47 -15.28 7.97
N ASP A 55 5.96 -15.64 6.79
CA ASP A 55 6.59 -16.60 5.85
C ASP A 55 7.99 -16.13 5.39
N LEU A 56 8.23 -14.83 5.33
CA LEU A 56 9.53 -14.24 5.03
C LEU A 56 10.47 -14.15 6.24
N GLY A 57 10.00 -14.58 7.44
CA GLY A 57 10.75 -14.46 8.69
C GLY A 57 10.91 -13.02 9.16
N ILE A 58 9.91 -12.17 8.93
CA ILE A 58 9.93 -10.77 9.31
C ILE A 58 9.03 -10.58 10.55
N PRO A 59 9.61 -10.48 11.76
CA PRO A 59 8.87 -10.10 12.95
C PRO A 59 8.48 -8.63 12.84
N LEU A 60 7.19 -8.34 12.97
CA LEU A 60 6.69 -6.97 12.96
C LEU A 60 5.89 -6.71 14.23
N ALA A 61 6.36 -5.76 15.03
CA ALA A 61 5.61 -5.25 16.16
C ALA A 61 4.49 -4.32 15.67
N GLY A 62 3.37 -4.31 16.39
CA GLY A 62 2.23 -3.46 16.06
C GLY A 62 1.00 -3.79 16.89
N GLN A 63 -0.08 -3.09 16.62
CA GLN A 63 -1.34 -3.29 17.31
C GLN A 63 -2.26 -4.20 16.48
N PRO A 64 -2.65 -5.39 16.99
CA PRO A 64 -3.59 -6.25 16.30
C PRO A 64 -4.96 -5.58 16.14
N PHE A 65 -5.59 -5.82 14.98
CA PHE A 65 -7.00 -5.46 14.77
C PHE A 65 -7.74 -6.61 14.11
N ARG A 66 -9.00 -6.81 14.47
CA ARG A 66 -9.78 -8.01 14.10
C ARG A 66 -10.79 -7.79 12.97
N GLY A 67 -10.83 -6.60 12.37
CA GLY A 67 -11.77 -6.31 11.29
C GLY A 67 -11.83 -4.85 10.90
N ILE A 68 -12.82 -4.52 10.09
CA ILE A 68 -13.07 -3.19 9.55
C ILE A 68 -14.44 -2.70 10.01
N ARG A 69 -14.52 -1.46 10.48
CA ARG A 69 -15.77 -0.77 10.81
C ARG A 69 -15.96 0.41 9.88
N TYR A 70 -17.08 0.44 9.15
CA TYR A 70 -17.52 1.65 8.45
C TYR A 70 -18.35 2.50 9.41
N VAL A 71 -18.13 3.79 9.38
CA VAL A 71 -18.83 4.79 10.20
C VAL A 71 -19.33 5.91 9.29
N ASP A 72 -20.60 6.22 9.34
CA ASP A 72 -21.14 7.44 8.71
C ASP A 72 -20.72 8.65 9.54
N ALA A 73 -20.03 9.61 8.91
CA ALA A 73 -19.39 10.72 9.60
C ALA A 73 -20.39 11.72 10.24
N VAL A 74 -21.65 11.69 9.82
CA VAL A 74 -22.72 12.59 10.29
C VAL A 74 -23.64 11.88 11.26
N THR A 75 -24.18 10.72 10.86
CA THR A 75 -25.19 10.00 11.65
C THR A 75 -24.59 9.07 12.71
N GLY A 76 -23.30 8.75 12.61
CA GLY A 76 -22.64 7.76 13.48
C GLY A 76 -23.09 6.32 13.24
N ARG A 77 -23.93 6.04 12.20
CA ARG A 77 -24.31 4.67 11.83
C ARG A 77 -23.07 3.85 11.51
N ARG A 78 -23.09 2.58 11.92
CA ARG A 78 -21.91 1.68 11.80
C ARG A 78 -22.26 0.40 11.06
N ALA A 79 -21.25 -0.17 10.40
CA ALA A 79 -21.26 -1.53 9.88
C ALA A 79 -19.91 -2.17 10.18
N GLU A 80 -19.91 -3.43 10.64
CA GLU A 80 -18.69 -4.14 11.04
C GLU A 80 -18.53 -5.42 10.22
N GLY A 81 -17.29 -5.67 9.78
CA GLY A 81 -16.89 -6.92 9.13
C GLY A 81 -15.64 -7.46 9.84
N LEU A 82 -15.78 -8.63 10.47
CA LEU A 82 -14.67 -9.28 11.17
C LEU A 82 -13.93 -10.22 10.23
N PHE A 83 -12.63 -10.30 10.40
CA PHE A 83 -11.78 -11.25 9.69
C PHE A 83 -12.01 -12.68 10.18
N ARG A 84 -11.88 -13.63 9.26
CA ARG A 84 -11.99 -15.08 9.57
C ARG A 84 -10.60 -15.75 9.59
N SER A 85 -9.61 -15.14 8.97
CA SER A 85 -8.28 -15.71 8.75
C SER A 85 -7.23 -15.25 9.77
N GLY A 86 -7.65 -14.71 10.91
CA GLY A 86 -6.80 -14.14 11.95
C GLY A 86 -6.80 -12.61 11.96
N PRO A 87 -6.10 -11.97 12.89
CA PRO A 87 -6.04 -10.51 12.99
C PRO A 87 -5.18 -9.91 11.86
N GLY A 88 -5.52 -8.68 11.49
CA GLY A 88 -4.60 -7.77 10.84
C GLY A 88 -3.66 -7.12 11.85
N LEU A 89 -2.73 -6.33 11.37
CA LEU A 89 -1.73 -5.64 12.20
C LEU A 89 -1.60 -4.18 11.78
N GLY A 90 -1.87 -3.27 12.69
CA GLY A 90 -1.52 -1.86 12.54
C GLY A 90 -0.06 -1.67 12.94
N ALA A 91 0.75 -1.17 12.01
CA ALA A 91 2.17 -0.92 12.27
C ALA A 91 2.62 0.31 11.49
N ARG A 92 3.47 1.12 12.12
CA ARG A 92 4.01 2.30 11.46
C ARG A 92 4.76 1.90 10.19
N ARG A 93 4.57 2.70 9.16
CA ARG A 93 5.23 2.49 7.87
C ARG A 93 6.76 2.41 7.98
N THR A 94 7.33 3.17 8.90
CA THR A 94 8.76 3.20 9.18
C THR A 94 9.24 1.91 9.86
N GLU A 95 8.45 1.34 10.77
CA GLU A 95 8.74 0.07 11.45
C GLU A 95 8.70 -1.10 10.46
N LEU A 96 7.67 -1.17 9.62
CA LEU A 96 7.60 -2.17 8.56
C LEU A 96 8.81 -2.08 7.60
N GLN A 97 9.19 -0.87 7.20
CA GLN A 97 10.31 -0.69 6.28
C GLN A 97 11.64 -1.05 6.93
N ALA A 98 11.83 -0.72 8.21
CA ALA A 98 13.02 -1.09 8.98
C ALA A 98 13.13 -2.63 9.13
N ALA A 99 12.03 -3.31 9.49
CA ALA A 99 12.01 -4.78 9.62
C ALA A 99 12.32 -5.48 8.29
N LEU A 100 11.77 -4.98 7.18
CA LEU A 100 12.10 -5.49 5.84
C LEU A 100 13.57 -5.23 5.47
N ALA A 101 14.11 -4.05 5.79
CA ALA A 101 15.53 -3.72 5.51
C ALA A 101 16.48 -4.57 6.33
N GLU A 102 16.17 -4.80 7.61
CA GLU A 102 16.93 -5.67 8.49
C GLU A 102 16.93 -7.13 7.97
N ARG A 103 15.76 -7.65 7.61
CA ARG A 103 15.66 -9.00 7.03
C ARG A 103 16.45 -9.14 5.73
N ALA A 104 16.38 -8.13 4.85
CA ALA A 104 17.19 -8.11 3.63
C ALA A 104 18.69 -8.13 3.94
N ALA A 105 19.14 -7.35 4.93
CA ALA A 105 20.54 -7.33 5.36
C ALA A 105 21.00 -8.68 5.93
N GLN A 106 20.18 -9.35 6.77
CA GLN A 106 20.44 -10.71 7.29
C GLN A 106 20.63 -11.74 6.18
N LEU A 107 19.97 -11.55 5.03
CA LEU A 107 20.10 -12.40 3.84
C LEU A 107 21.23 -11.95 2.89
N GLY A 108 22.06 -10.99 3.31
CA GLY A 108 23.20 -10.52 2.52
C GLY A 108 22.83 -9.60 1.34
N VAL A 109 21.57 -9.10 1.28
CA VAL A 109 21.16 -8.17 0.24
C VAL A 109 21.88 -6.82 0.40
N ARG A 110 22.54 -6.36 -0.66
CA ARG A 110 23.18 -5.04 -0.68
C ARG A 110 22.14 -3.97 -1.03
N VAL A 111 22.09 -2.92 -0.21
CA VAL A 111 21.32 -1.70 -0.49
C VAL A 111 22.30 -0.57 -0.76
N LEU A 112 22.30 -0.05 -1.97
CA LEU A 112 23.21 1.00 -2.43
C LEU A 112 22.48 2.34 -2.49
N PRO A 113 23.10 3.42 -1.99
CA PRO A 113 22.55 4.76 -2.18
C PRO A 113 22.61 5.15 -3.66
N GLY A 114 21.52 5.70 -4.17
CA GLY A 114 21.48 6.12 -5.57
C GLY A 114 20.07 6.11 -6.16
N ARG A 115 19.99 6.52 -7.42
CA ARG A 115 18.73 6.59 -8.17
C ARG A 115 18.87 5.88 -9.50
N VAL A 116 17.79 5.21 -9.93
CA VAL A 116 17.69 4.63 -11.26
C VAL A 116 16.92 5.61 -12.15
N ASP A 117 17.63 6.40 -12.92
CA ASP A 117 17.03 7.41 -13.82
C ASP A 117 17.06 6.98 -15.28
N GLN A 118 18.11 6.27 -15.69
CA GLN A 118 18.28 5.78 -17.05
C GLN A 118 18.37 4.27 -17.05
N VAL A 119 17.67 3.65 -18.01
CA VAL A 119 17.66 2.21 -18.20
C VAL A 119 18.03 1.89 -19.63
N ARG A 120 19.05 1.06 -19.82
CA ARG A 120 19.44 0.50 -21.11
C ARG A 120 19.32 -1.01 -21.02
N GLN A 121 18.74 -1.65 -22.01
CA GLN A 121 18.59 -3.12 -22.02
C GLN A 121 18.82 -3.67 -23.43
N ASP A 122 19.29 -4.91 -23.46
CA ASP A 122 19.35 -5.76 -24.64
C ASP A 122 18.62 -7.08 -24.35
N VAL A 123 18.76 -8.07 -25.24
CA VAL A 123 18.11 -9.39 -25.07
C VAL A 123 18.67 -10.21 -23.90
N HIS A 124 19.83 -9.88 -23.39
CA HIS A 124 20.54 -10.66 -22.35
C HIS A 124 20.58 -9.97 -20.99
N ARG A 125 20.67 -8.63 -20.95
CA ARG A 125 20.95 -7.86 -19.74
C ARG A 125 20.30 -6.48 -19.74
N VAL A 126 20.28 -5.90 -18.56
CA VAL A 126 19.87 -4.51 -18.32
C VAL A 126 20.96 -3.78 -17.56
N THR A 127 21.22 -2.52 -17.92
CA THR A 127 22.17 -1.64 -17.23
C THR A 127 21.43 -0.41 -16.72
N ALA A 128 21.57 -0.13 -15.41
CA ALA A 128 20.97 1.02 -14.74
C ALA A 128 21.79 1.37 -13.50
N ALA A 129 21.86 2.65 -13.12
CA ALA A 129 22.64 3.14 -11.98
C ALA A 129 24.12 2.67 -11.98
N GLY A 130 24.76 2.54 -13.15
CA GLY A 130 26.12 2.05 -13.28
C GLY A 130 26.31 0.54 -13.07
N LEU A 131 25.23 -0.22 -12.87
CA LEU A 131 25.25 -1.66 -12.62
C LEU A 131 24.62 -2.43 -13.78
N THR A 132 25.13 -3.64 -14.02
CA THR A 132 24.60 -4.57 -15.02
C THR A 132 24.01 -5.79 -14.34
N ALA A 133 22.77 -6.13 -14.73
CA ALA A 133 22.02 -7.24 -14.16
C ALA A 133 21.27 -8.05 -15.23
N ARG A 134 20.82 -9.22 -14.87
CA ARG A 134 19.94 -10.04 -15.71
C ARG A 134 18.55 -9.44 -15.86
N TYR A 135 18.00 -8.87 -14.78
CA TYR A 135 16.71 -8.16 -14.75
C TYR A 135 16.78 -6.91 -13.88
N LEU A 136 16.02 -5.89 -14.28
CA LEU A 136 15.71 -4.73 -13.45
C LEU A 136 14.29 -4.87 -12.91
N VAL A 137 14.12 -4.77 -11.59
CA VAL A 137 12.82 -4.70 -10.94
C VAL A 137 12.52 -3.27 -10.56
N ALA A 138 11.58 -2.63 -11.22
CA ALA A 138 11.11 -1.30 -10.90
C ALA A 138 10.11 -1.36 -9.73
N ALA A 139 10.58 -1.02 -8.54
CA ALA A 139 9.85 -0.90 -7.27
C ALA A 139 9.87 0.53 -6.73
N ASP A 140 10.05 1.51 -7.61
CA ASP A 140 10.30 2.92 -7.38
C ASP A 140 9.03 3.74 -7.08
N GLY A 141 7.93 3.03 -6.82
CA GLY A 141 6.70 3.53 -6.22
C GLY A 141 5.74 4.21 -7.20
N LEU A 142 4.82 4.99 -6.63
CA LEU A 142 3.64 5.52 -7.31
C LEU A 142 3.97 6.32 -8.59
N HIS A 143 4.99 7.14 -8.52
CA HIS A 143 5.42 8.00 -9.63
C HIS A 143 6.59 7.44 -10.44
N SER A 144 6.85 6.19 -10.38
CA SER A 144 7.93 5.43 -11.01
C SER A 144 8.70 6.19 -12.13
N PRO A 145 9.92 6.69 -11.87
CA PRO A 145 10.80 7.25 -12.91
C PRO A 145 11.11 6.24 -14.01
N VAL A 146 11.36 4.98 -13.64
CA VAL A 146 11.63 3.89 -14.60
C VAL A 146 10.45 3.72 -15.57
N ARG A 147 9.21 3.64 -15.03
CA ARG A 147 8.01 3.53 -15.87
C ARG A 147 7.85 4.70 -16.84
N ARG A 148 8.09 5.94 -16.36
CA ARG A 148 8.00 7.13 -17.21
C ARG A 148 9.10 7.17 -18.25
N GLY A 149 10.34 6.89 -17.85
CA GLY A 149 11.49 6.88 -18.77
C GLY A 149 11.37 5.89 -19.91
N LEU A 150 10.66 4.76 -19.68
CA LEU A 150 10.36 3.77 -20.71
C LEU A 150 9.08 4.06 -21.50
N GLY A 151 8.37 5.17 -21.26
CA GLY A 151 7.12 5.49 -21.94
C GLY A 151 5.96 4.54 -21.63
N LEU A 152 6.03 3.80 -20.53
CA LEU A 152 5.08 2.73 -20.17
C LEU A 152 3.97 3.17 -19.20
N SER A 153 3.86 4.46 -18.90
CA SER A 153 2.78 4.97 -18.05
C SER A 153 1.42 4.80 -18.74
N ALA A 154 0.46 4.25 -17.99
CA ALA A 154 -0.94 4.24 -18.39
C ALA A 154 -1.52 5.67 -18.33
N PRO A 155 -2.58 5.99 -19.09
CA PRO A 155 -3.27 7.27 -19.01
C PRO A 155 -3.73 7.56 -17.57
N LEU A 156 -3.52 8.80 -17.12
CA LEU A 156 -3.97 9.26 -15.81
C LEU A 156 -5.48 9.52 -15.81
N ALA A 157 -6.10 9.37 -14.63
CA ALA A 157 -7.47 9.82 -14.43
C ALA A 157 -7.57 11.36 -14.64
N PRO A 158 -8.70 11.87 -15.14
CA PRO A 158 -8.94 13.31 -15.20
C PRO A 158 -8.70 13.98 -13.84
N ARG A 159 -8.10 15.19 -13.83
CA ARG A 159 -7.73 15.90 -12.59
C ARG A 159 -8.88 15.99 -11.59
N ARG A 160 -10.12 16.23 -12.04
CA ARG A 160 -11.32 16.29 -11.20
C ARG A 160 -11.66 14.98 -10.45
N ARG A 161 -11.06 13.84 -10.86
CA ARG A 161 -11.21 12.52 -10.23
C ARG A 161 -9.90 12.04 -9.61
N ALA A 162 -8.87 12.88 -9.62
CA ALA A 162 -7.61 12.56 -8.94
C ALA A 162 -7.84 12.51 -7.44
N ARG A 163 -7.33 11.47 -6.79
CA ARG A 163 -7.43 11.29 -5.34
C ARG A 163 -6.05 11.36 -4.72
N TYR A 164 -6.03 11.84 -3.49
CA TYR A 164 -4.84 12.06 -2.68
C TYR A 164 -5.04 11.42 -1.31
N GLY A 165 -3.97 10.92 -0.73
CA GLY A 165 -3.95 10.44 0.65
C GLY A 165 -3.10 11.35 1.52
N LEU A 166 -3.60 11.72 2.69
CA LEU A 166 -2.89 12.45 3.72
C LEU A 166 -2.86 11.58 4.99
N ARG A 167 -1.77 11.56 5.74
CA ARG A 167 -1.67 10.80 6.99
C ARG A 167 -1.00 11.62 8.08
N ARG A 168 -1.50 11.49 9.31
CA ARG A 168 -0.96 12.02 10.56
C ARG A 168 -1.12 11.00 11.68
N HIS A 169 -0.21 10.99 12.65
CA HIS A 169 -0.35 10.19 13.87
C HIS A 169 -0.78 11.06 15.04
N TYR A 170 -1.47 10.40 15.99
CA TYR A 170 -1.87 10.98 17.26
C TYR A 170 -1.43 10.07 18.40
N ALA A 171 -0.86 10.67 19.47
CA ALA A 171 -0.49 9.99 20.69
C ALA A 171 -1.73 9.87 21.58
N VAL A 172 -2.55 8.87 21.28
CA VAL A 172 -3.77 8.51 22.03
C VAL A 172 -3.93 7.01 22.03
N GLU A 173 -4.50 6.47 23.10
CA GLU A 173 -4.87 5.07 23.19
C GLU A 173 -5.93 4.72 22.12
N PRO A 174 -5.75 3.62 21.36
CA PRO A 174 -6.75 3.16 20.41
C PRO A 174 -8.06 2.81 21.13
N TRP A 175 -9.14 3.45 20.72
CA TRP A 175 -10.47 3.21 21.27
C TRP A 175 -11.23 2.06 20.61
N SER A 176 -10.61 1.36 19.70
CA SER A 176 -11.19 0.24 18.95
C SER A 176 -10.10 -0.74 18.53
N ASP A 177 -10.44 -2.01 18.56
CA ASP A 177 -9.67 -3.11 17.97
C ASP A 177 -10.05 -3.37 16.50
N LEU A 178 -10.69 -2.41 15.84
CA LEU A 178 -11.03 -2.40 14.43
C LEU A 178 -10.39 -1.20 13.75
N VAL A 179 -10.03 -1.34 12.48
CA VAL A 179 -9.77 -0.16 11.65
C VAL A 179 -11.10 0.49 11.34
N GLU A 180 -11.26 1.75 11.73
CA GLU A 180 -12.47 2.52 11.43
C GLU A 180 -12.30 3.29 10.12
N VAL A 181 -13.29 3.21 9.24
CA VAL A 181 -13.38 3.99 8.01
C VAL A 181 -14.58 4.91 8.12
N HIS A 182 -14.32 6.17 8.37
CA HIS A 182 -15.34 7.22 8.46
C HIS A 182 -15.66 7.75 7.06
N TRP A 183 -16.92 7.70 6.69
CA TRP A 183 -17.42 8.13 5.38
C TRP A 183 -18.09 9.49 5.48
N SER A 184 -17.55 10.50 4.81
CA SER A 184 -18.20 11.79 4.62
C SER A 184 -18.64 12.00 3.17
N ALA A 185 -19.33 13.11 2.88
CA ALA A 185 -19.80 13.39 1.53
C ALA A 185 -18.68 13.51 0.49
N ARG A 186 -17.46 13.88 0.89
CA ARG A 186 -16.36 14.21 -0.05
C ARG A 186 -15.07 13.43 0.15
N CYS A 187 -14.88 12.79 1.29
CA CYS A 187 -13.64 12.10 1.67
C CYS A 187 -13.91 10.95 2.64
N GLU A 188 -12.95 10.09 2.83
CA GLU A 188 -12.94 9.04 3.85
C GLU A 188 -11.77 9.27 4.80
N ALA A 189 -11.97 9.03 6.11
CA ALA A 189 -10.92 9.02 7.09
C ALA A 189 -10.78 7.62 7.69
N TYR A 190 -9.56 7.14 7.77
CA TYR A 190 -9.18 5.84 8.34
C TYR A 190 -8.53 6.08 9.69
N VAL A 191 -8.98 5.37 10.70
CA VAL A 191 -8.34 5.33 12.02
C VAL A 191 -7.80 3.93 12.22
N THR A 192 -6.46 3.83 12.26
CA THR A 192 -5.75 2.55 12.41
C THR A 192 -5.07 2.52 13.78
N PRO A 193 -5.34 1.52 14.65
CA PRO A 193 -4.56 1.31 15.86
C PRO A 193 -3.14 0.89 15.49
N LEU A 194 -2.11 1.56 16.03
CA LEU A 194 -0.70 1.33 15.68
C LEU A 194 0.14 0.82 16.84
N ALA A 195 -0.17 1.28 18.05
CA ALA A 195 0.48 0.91 19.29
C ALA A 195 -0.50 1.14 20.47
N PRO A 196 -0.22 0.68 21.67
CA PRO A 196 -1.09 0.91 22.83
C PRO A 196 -1.38 2.39 23.11
N ASP A 197 -0.49 3.28 22.70
CA ASP A 197 -0.55 4.72 22.92
C ASP A 197 -0.70 5.53 21.60
N ARG A 198 -0.99 4.87 20.47
CA ARG A 198 -0.91 5.56 19.17
C ARG A 198 -1.90 5.07 18.14
N ILE A 199 -2.51 6.03 17.46
CA ILE A 199 -3.31 5.78 16.26
C ILE A 199 -2.75 6.54 15.05
N GLY A 200 -2.98 5.97 13.86
CA GLY A 200 -2.82 6.66 12.58
C GLY A 200 -4.16 7.15 12.07
N VAL A 201 -4.21 8.39 11.59
CA VAL A 201 -5.37 8.92 10.86
C VAL A 201 -4.95 9.24 9.45
N ALA A 202 -5.55 8.55 8.48
CA ALA A 202 -5.34 8.79 7.06
C ALA A 202 -6.62 9.31 6.40
N VAL A 203 -6.52 10.34 5.58
CA VAL A 203 -7.66 10.90 4.83
C VAL A 203 -7.45 10.68 3.35
N LEU A 204 -8.46 10.13 2.67
CA LEU A 204 -8.52 10.02 1.20
C LEU A 204 -9.50 11.05 0.65
N THR A 205 -9.03 11.89 -0.27
CA THR A 205 -9.79 13.04 -0.77
C THR A 205 -9.49 13.34 -2.24
N CYS A 206 -10.42 13.99 -2.93
CA CYS A 206 -10.19 14.60 -4.25
C CYS A 206 -9.79 16.10 -4.15
N ASP A 207 -9.70 16.62 -2.94
CA ASP A 207 -9.43 18.01 -2.64
C ASP A 207 -8.02 18.15 -2.04
N GLN A 208 -7.25 19.14 -2.44
CA GLN A 208 -5.89 19.39 -1.98
C GLN A 208 -5.82 20.33 -0.75
N ALA A 209 -6.93 20.51 -0.03
CA ALA A 209 -6.93 21.27 1.20
C ALA A 209 -6.02 20.65 2.29
N PRO A 210 -5.51 21.44 3.23
CA PRO A 210 -4.70 20.96 4.35
C PRO A 210 -5.41 19.86 5.16
N PHE A 211 -4.62 19.03 5.86
CA PHE A 211 -5.13 17.89 6.61
C PHE A 211 -6.22 18.27 7.62
N ASP A 212 -6.04 19.38 8.36
CA ASP A 212 -6.98 19.79 9.40
C ASP A 212 -8.32 20.27 8.81
N VAL A 213 -8.29 20.90 7.63
CA VAL A 213 -9.50 21.24 6.85
C VAL A 213 -10.24 19.99 6.38
N GLN A 214 -9.50 18.94 6.00
CA GLN A 214 -10.09 17.67 5.62
C GLN A 214 -10.68 16.96 6.85
N LEU A 215 -9.97 16.95 7.98
CA LEU A 215 -10.39 16.31 9.23
C LEU A 215 -11.66 16.94 9.79
N ALA A 216 -11.83 18.26 9.68
CA ALA A 216 -13.03 18.97 10.10
C ALA A 216 -14.33 18.50 9.40
N ARG A 217 -14.22 17.76 8.28
CA ARG A 217 -15.35 17.12 7.59
C ARG A 217 -15.88 15.86 8.29
N PHE A 218 -15.26 15.48 9.40
CA PHE A 218 -15.58 14.31 10.21
C PHE A 218 -15.84 14.75 11.67
N PRO A 219 -16.97 15.44 11.95
CA PRO A 219 -17.22 16.04 13.25
C PRO A 219 -17.19 15.04 14.41
N LEU A 220 -17.73 13.83 14.22
CA LEU A 220 -17.73 12.77 15.23
C LEU A 220 -16.30 12.26 15.50
N LEU A 221 -15.45 12.13 14.48
CA LEU A 221 -14.05 11.76 14.65
C LEU A 221 -13.26 12.86 15.33
N SER A 222 -13.46 14.12 14.92
CA SER A 222 -12.80 15.29 15.53
C SER A 222 -13.14 15.43 17.00
N ALA A 223 -14.43 15.25 17.37
CA ALA A 223 -14.88 15.27 18.77
C ALA A 223 -14.24 14.10 19.57
N ARG A 224 -14.12 12.91 18.97
CA ARG A 224 -13.51 11.76 19.63
C ARG A 224 -12.01 11.94 19.85
N LEU A 225 -11.29 12.49 18.88
CA LEU A 225 -9.87 12.84 19.03
C LEU A 225 -9.66 13.86 20.16
N ALA A 226 -10.50 14.88 20.22
CA ALA A 226 -10.44 15.88 21.30
C ALA A 226 -10.72 15.25 22.68
N ALA A 227 -11.77 14.41 22.78
CA ALA A 227 -12.12 13.70 24.01
C ALA A 227 -11.03 12.69 24.46
N ALA A 228 -10.30 12.11 23.51
CA ALA A 228 -9.17 11.21 23.80
C ALA A 228 -7.88 11.94 24.19
N GLY A 229 -7.93 13.27 24.37
CA GLY A 229 -6.75 14.05 24.75
C GLY A 229 -5.70 14.19 23.64
N ALA A 230 -6.10 14.12 22.37
CA ALA A 230 -5.23 14.35 21.22
C ALA A 230 -4.75 15.81 21.11
N THR A 231 -4.28 16.38 22.24
CA THR A 231 -3.86 17.76 22.39
C THR A 231 -2.37 17.99 22.24
N GLY A 232 -1.59 16.90 22.21
CA GLY A 232 -0.14 16.95 21.97
C GLY A 232 0.19 17.38 20.53
N PRO A 233 1.44 17.82 20.26
CA PRO A 233 1.84 18.23 18.92
C PRO A 233 1.68 17.04 17.97
N PRO A 234 0.81 17.17 16.95
CA PRO A 234 0.62 16.07 15.99
C PRO A 234 1.89 15.88 15.15
N THR A 235 2.12 14.67 14.70
CA THR A 235 3.24 14.39 13.79
C THR A 235 3.06 15.15 12.46
N ALA A 236 4.17 15.34 11.75
CA ALA A 236 4.13 15.96 10.42
C ALA A 236 3.18 15.18 9.49
N VAL A 237 2.40 15.91 8.71
CA VAL A 237 1.52 15.33 7.68
C VAL A 237 2.38 14.76 6.55
N ARG A 238 2.07 13.53 6.14
CA ARG A 238 2.60 12.91 4.92
C ARG A 238 1.51 12.81 3.88
N GLY A 239 1.85 13.18 2.64
CA GLY A 239 0.93 13.14 1.51
C GLY A 239 1.38 12.19 0.40
N ALA A 240 0.43 11.64 -0.34
CA ALA A 240 0.67 10.88 -1.56
C ALA A 240 -0.44 11.16 -2.59
N GLY A 241 -0.07 11.19 -3.86
CA GLY A 241 -1.04 11.34 -4.95
C GLY A 241 -0.46 12.07 -6.16
N PRO A 242 -1.23 12.07 -7.26
CA PRO A 242 -2.51 11.38 -7.45
C PRO A 242 -2.36 9.86 -7.37
N LEU A 243 -3.29 9.19 -6.64
CA LEU A 243 -3.15 7.78 -6.27
C LEU A 243 -3.25 6.83 -7.46
N ARG A 244 -4.18 7.07 -8.39
CA ARG A 244 -4.37 6.18 -9.53
C ARG A 244 -3.22 6.31 -10.52
N GLN A 245 -2.36 5.30 -10.55
CA GLN A 245 -1.21 5.17 -11.42
C GLN A 245 -1.18 3.77 -12.03
N GLY A 246 -0.51 3.58 -13.16
CA GLY A 246 -0.38 2.26 -13.74
C GLY A 246 0.68 2.16 -14.81
N ALA A 247 1.24 0.98 -14.97
CA ALA A 247 2.03 0.59 -16.12
C ALA A 247 1.11 -0.03 -17.18
N ARG A 248 1.44 0.18 -18.47
CA ARG A 248 0.73 -0.49 -19.59
C ARG A 248 0.98 -1.99 -19.56
N VAL A 249 2.20 -2.39 -19.21
CA VAL A 249 2.63 -3.78 -19.06
C VAL A 249 3.45 -3.93 -17.76
N ARG A 250 3.50 -5.14 -17.17
CA ARG A 250 4.32 -5.45 -15.98
C ARG A 250 5.67 -6.00 -16.35
N VAL A 251 5.84 -6.46 -17.58
CA VAL A 251 7.11 -6.97 -18.10
C VAL A 251 7.41 -6.31 -19.45
N ALA A 252 8.55 -5.63 -19.54
CA ALA A 252 9.03 -4.95 -20.74
C ALA A 252 10.49 -5.36 -21.00
N GLY A 253 10.69 -6.44 -21.77
CA GLY A 253 12.01 -7.02 -21.97
C GLY A 253 12.62 -7.54 -20.66
N ARG A 254 13.68 -6.90 -20.20
CA ARG A 254 14.39 -7.24 -18.95
C ARG A 254 13.92 -6.40 -17.75
N VAL A 255 12.92 -5.54 -17.93
CA VAL A 255 12.37 -4.71 -16.85
C VAL A 255 11.03 -5.25 -16.39
N LEU A 256 10.91 -5.51 -15.08
CA LEU A 256 9.68 -5.96 -14.42
C LEU A 256 9.22 -4.90 -13.42
N PHE A 257 7.91 -4.70 -13.29
CA PHE A 257 7.33 -3.71 -12.39
C PHE A 257 6.61 -4.39 -11.22
N VAL A 258 6.83 -3.91 -9.99
CA VAL A 258 6.21 -4.44 -8.77
C VAL A 258 5.67 -3.32 -7.87
N GLY A 259 4.70 -3.63 -7.02
CA GLY A 259 4.06 -2.66 -6.14
C GLY A 259 3.38 -1.53 -6.90
N ASP A 260 3.41 -0.30 -6.36
CA ASP A 260 2.77 0.86 -6.97
C ASP A 260 3.34 1.21 -8.36
N ALA A 261 4.57 0.83 -8.65
CA ALA A 261 5.17 1.01 -9.98
C ALA A 261 4.47 0.17 -11.06
N ALA A 262 4.02 -1.05 -10.72
CA ALA A 262 3.25 -1.92 -11.59
C ALA A 262 1.83 -1.40 -11.81
N GLY A 263 1.22 -0.81 -10.79
CA GLY A 263 -0.11 -0.21 -10.86
C GLY A 263 -0.77 -0.10 -9.49
N TYR A 264 -1.46 1.00 -9.29
CA TYR A 264 -2.21 1.30 -8.09
C TYR A 264 -3.56 1.93 -8.44
N VAL A 265 -4.63 1.43 -7.87
CA VAL A 265 -5.99 1.94 -8.13
C VAL A 265 -6.31 3.03 -7.13
N ASP A 266 -6.33 2.70 -5.85
CA ASP A 266 -6.63 3.60 -4.74
C ASP A 266 -6.27 2.95 -3.39
N ALA A 267 -6.16 3.74 -2.33
CA ALA A 267 -5.91 3.26 -0.97
C ALA A 267 -7.19 2.79 -0.23
N LEU A 268 -8.35 2.86 -0.88
CA LEU A 268 -9.67 2.73 -0.27
C LEU A 268 -9.89 1.38 0.47
N THR A 269 -9.28 0.31 -0.01
CA THR A 269 -9.42 -1.04 0.56
C THR A 269 -8.24 -1.50 1.42
N GLY A 270 -7.17 -0.70 1.51
CA GLY A 270 -6.05 -0.94 2.43
C GLY A 270 -5.08 -2.07 2.05
N GLU A 271 -5.17 -2.65 0.84
CA GLU A 271 -4.39 -3.84 0.45
C GLU A 271 -3.03 -3.58 -0.18
N GLY A 272 -2.64 -2.31 -0.37
CA GLY A 272 -1.43 -1.96 -1.12
C GLY A 272 -0.16 -2.66 -0.63
N LEU A 273 0.00 -2.83 0.68
CA LEU A 273 1.16 -3.49 1.28
C LEU A 273 1.13 -5.02 1.07
N THR A 274 -0.01 -5.65 1.29
CA THR A 274 -0.20 -7.10 1.04
C THR A 274 0.11 -7.43 -0.41
N LEU A 275 -0.48 -6.70 -1.35
CA LEU A 275 -0.24 -6.90 -2.78
C LEU A 275 1.22 -6.65 -3.17
N ALA A 276 1.90 -5.68 -2.54
CA ALA A 276 3.30 -5.41 -2.82
C ALA A 276 4.20 -6.62 -2.45
N VAL A 277 3.98 -7.23 -1.29
CA VAL A 277 4.75 -8.39 -0.81
C VAL A 277 4.42 -9.63 -1.64
N THR A 278 3.13 -9.91 -1.86
CA THR A 278 2.71 -11.10 -2.62
C THR A 278 3.14 -11.04 -4.08
N ALA A 279 3.00 -9.86 -4.73
CA ALA A 279 3.44 -9.70 -6.11
C ALA A 279 4.96 -9.81 -6.26
N ALA A 280 5.74 -9.43 -5.24
CA ALA A 280 7.18 -9.64 -5.21
C ALA A 280 7.55 -11.12 -5.25
N GLY A 281 6.87 -11.96 -4.46
CA GLY A 281 7.05 -13.41 -4.47
C GLY A 281 6.71 -14.03 -5.83
N GLU A 282 5.59 -13.64 -6.43
CA GLU A 282 5.19 -14.11 -7.75
C GLU A 282 6.18 -13.71 -8.86
N LEU A 283 6.70 -12.46 -8.80
CA LEU A 283 7.72 -11.99 -9.72
C LEU A 283 8.96 -12.89 -9.66
N VAL A 284 9.48 -13.12 -8.44
CA VAL A 284 10.68 -13.94 -8.22
C VAL A 284 10.44 -15.39 -8.66
N ARG A 285 9.28 -15.96 -8.36
CA ARG A 285 8.88 -17.30 -8.81
C ARG A 285 8.94 -17.43 -10.34
N CYS A 286 8.40 -16.44 -11.06
CA CYS A 286 8.41 -16.43 -12.53
C CYS A 286 9.83 -16.28 -13.10
N VAL A 287 10.67 -15.43 -12.49
CA VAL A 287 12.06 -15.24 -12.91
C VAL A 287 12.88 -16.51 -12.68
N ARG A 288 12.75 -17.13 -11.49
CA ARG A 288 13.43 -18.39 -11.14
C ARG A 288 13.06 -19.53 -12.09
N ALA A 289 11.80 -19.58 -12.50
CA ALA A 289 11.31 -20.58 -13.47
C ALA A 289 11.76 -20.29 -14.92
N GLY A 290 12.57 -19.27 -15.19
CA GLY A 290 12.98 -18.87 -16.54
C GLY A 290 11.85 -18.30 -17.40
N ARG A 291 10.69 -17.97 -16.81
CA ARG A 291 9.49 -17.49 -17.52
C ARG A 291 9.02 -16.13 -16.99
N PRO A 292 9.85 -15.07 -17.06
CA PRO A 292 9.50 -13.76 -16.51
C PRO A 292 8.21 -13.17 -17.13
N GLN A 293 7.90 -13.50 -18.38
CA GLN A 293 6.69 -13.04 -19.07
C GLN A 293 5.39 -13.55 -18.41
N ALA A 294 5.45 -14.71 -17.73
CA ALA A 294 4.31 -15.27 -17.02
C ALA A 294 3.87 -14.36 -15.84
N TYR A 295 4.76 -13.49 -15.35
CA TYR A 295 4.43 -12.53 -14.30
C TYR A 295 3.33 -11.54 -14.71
N GLU A 296 3.21 -11.20 -16.01
CA GLU A 296 2.13 -10.32 -16.50
C GLU A 296 0.75 -10.90 -16.14
N GLN A 297 0.55 -12.20 -16.40
CA GLN A 297 -0.71 -12.88 -16.08
C GLN A 297 -0.86 -13.11 -14.57
N ALA A 298 0.19 -13.58 -13.90
CA ALA A 298 0.18 -13.82 -12.45
C ALA A 298 -0.20 -12.54 -11.68
N TRP A 299 0.34 -11.38 -12.07
CA TRP A 299 -0.02 -10.10 -11.47
C TRP A 299 -1.49 -9.71 -11.70
N ARG A 300 -2.02 -9.96 -12.90
CA ARG A 300 -3.44 -9.69 -13.21
C ARG A 300 -4.36 -10.52 -12.35
N ASP A 301 -4.06 -11.81 -12.19
CA ASP A 301 -4.86 -12.75 -11.42
C ASP A 301 -4.81 -12.39 -9.92
N LEU A 302 -3.61 -12.14 -9.40
CA LEU A 302 -3.39 -11.72 -8.02
C LEU A 302 -4.16 -10.44 -7.66
N THR A 303 -4.17 -9.45 -8.55
CA THR A 303 -4.76 -8.14 -8.28
C THR A 303 -6.23 -8.03 -8.69
N ARG A 304 -6.83 -9.06 -9.28
CA ARG A 304 -8.16 -9.03 -9.88
C ARG A 304 -9.25 -8.64 -8.88
N SER A 305 -9.33 -9.34 -7.76
CA SER A 305 -10.34 -9.10 -6.72
C SER A 305 -10.24 -7.70 -6.15
N TYR A 306 -9.02 -7.30 -5.76
CA TYR A 306 -8.71 -5.95 -5.29
C TYR A 306 -9.15 -4.88 -6.30
N ARG A 307 -8.71 -5.01 -7.55
CA ARG A 307 -9.01 -4.01 -8.59
C ARG A 307 -10.50 -3.88 -8.85
N THR A 308 -11.21 -5.01 -8.88
CA THR A 308 -12.66 -5.03 -9.12
C THR A 308 -13.41 -4.39 -7.95
N LEU A 309 -13.13 -4.81 -6.71
CA LEU A 309 -13.80 -4.28 -5.52
C LEU A 309 -13.50 -2.80 -5.31
N THR A 310 -12.23 -2.41 -5.40
CA THR A 310 -11.84 -1.01 -5.26
C THR A 310 -12.46 -0.13 -6.35
N ALA A 311 -12.47 -0.59 -7.61
CA ALA A 311 -13.08 0.16 -8.71
C ALA A 311 -14.61 0.28 -8.55
N SER A 312 -15.29 -0.78 -8.12
CA SER A 312 -16.73 -0.77 -7.87
C SER A 312 -17.10 0.18 -6.71
N LEU A 313 -16.33 0.13 -5.62
CA LEU A 313 -16.55 1.00 -4.47
C LEU A 313 -16.26 2.48 -4.80
N LEU A 314 -15.21 2.75 -5.57
CA LEU A 314 -14.90 4.10 -6.08
C LEU A 314 -16.00 4.59 -7.03
N TRP A 315 -16.52 3.73 -7.90
CA TRP A 315 -17.65 4.09 -8.76
C TRP A 315 -18.87 4.48 -7.93
N ALA A 316 -19.27 3.65 -6.96
CA ALA A 316 -20.39 3.94 -6.05
C ALA A 316 -20.15 5.26 -5.27
N ARG A 317 -18.91 5.46 -4.80
CA ARG A 317 -18.47 6.66 -4.09
C ARG A 317 -18.64 7.95 -4.91
N HIS A 318 -18.41 7.88 -6.23
CA HIS A 318 -18.56 9.03 -7.13
C HIS A 318 -20.00 9.28 -7.59
N GLN A 319 -20.95 8.41 -7.24
CA GLN A 319 -22.37 8.61 -7.56
C GLN A 319 -23.08 9.35 -6.41
N PRO A 320 -23.60 10.59 -6.62
CA PRO A 320 -24.23 11.37 -5.56
C PRO A 320 -25.37 10.64 -4.83
N ARG A 321 -26.10 9.76 -5.55
CA ARG A 321 -27.21 8.97 -5.00
C ARG A 321 -26.76 7.74 -4.23
N LEU A 322 -25.57 7.19 -4.52
CA LEU A 322 -25.07 5.95 -3.90
C LEU A 322 -24.12 6.22 -2.74
N ALA A 323 -23.29 7.26 -2.84
CA ALA A 323 -22.31 7.57 -1.81
C ALA A 323 -22.88 7.65 -0.39
N PRO A 324 -24.03 8.34 -0.13
CA PRO A 324 -24.63 8.39 1.20
C PRO A 324 -25.21 7.04 1.66
N ARG A 325 -25.40 6.08 0.74
CA ARG A 325 -25.99 4.77 1.03
C ARG A 325 -24.96 3.70 1.33
N ILE A 326 -23.67 3.94 1.14
CA ILE A 326 -22.61 2.93 1.35
C ILE A 326 -22.66 2.36 2.76
N VAL A 327 -22.59 3.21 3.78
CA VAL A 327 -22.67 2.74 5.19
C VAL A 327 -24.05 2.19 5.56
N PRO A 328 -25.17 2.84 5.23
CA PRO A 328 -26.51 2.27 5.47
C PRO A 328 -26.74 0.89 4.85
N VAL A 329 -26.26 0.67 3.61
CA VAL A 329 -26.38 -0.64 2.94
C VAL A 329 -25.47 -1.67 3.61
N ALA A 330 -24.24 -1.33 3.93
CA ALA A 330 -23.34 -2.20 4.67
C ALA A 330 -23.93 -2.62 6.03
N ALA A 331 -24.55 -1.69 6.74
CA ALA A 331 -25.21 -1.96 8.03
C ALA A 331 -26.46 -2.85 7.90
N ARG A 332 -27.21 -2.73 6.78
CA ARG A 332 -28.39 -3.58 6.52
C ARG A 332 -28.02 -4.98 6.03
N LEU A 333 -26.85 -5.15 5.44
CA LEU A 333 -26.38 -6.40 4.85
C LEU A 333 -25.06 -6.86 5.49
N PRO A 334 -25.01 -7.12 6.82
CA PRO A 334 -23.78 -7.38 7.55
C PRO A 334 -23.03 -8.62 7.04
N ARG A 335 -23.75 -9.66 6.60
CA ARG A 335 -23.13 -10.87 6.02
C ARG A 335 -22.42 -10.56 4.70
N ALA A 336 -23.01 -9.73 3.84
CA ALA A 336 -22.40 -9.33 2.57
C ALA A 336 -21.19 -8.42 2.80
N PHE A 337 -21.29 -7.49 3.76
CA PHE A 337 -20.17 -6.63 4.14
C PHE A 337 -19.00 -7.44 4.72
N THR A 338 -19.26 -8.36 5.66
CA THR A 338 -18.24 -9.26 6.20
C THR A 338 -17.60 -10.12 5.10
N ARG A 339 -18.38 -10.60 4.13
CA ARG A 339 -17.83 -11.35 2.99
C ARG A 339 -16.91 -10.47 2.13
N ALA A 340 -17.33 -9.23 1.84
CA ALA A 340 -16.49 -8.29 1.08
C ALA A 340 -15.17 -7.97 1.80
N VAL A 341 -15.22 -7.74 3.13
CA VAL A 341 -14.02 -7.54 3.96
C VAL A 341 -13.09 -8.76 3.90
N ASN A 342 -13.64 -9.98 3.96
CA ASN A 342 -12.84 -11.22 3.93
C ASN A 342 -12.34 -11.62 2.53
N LEU A 343 -12.83 -11.01 1.46
CA LEU A 343 -12.23 -11.16 0.13
C LEU A 343 -10.91 -10.39 -0.02
N LEU A 344 -10.66 -9.48 0.91
CA LEU A 344 -9.50 -8.59 0.94
C LEU A 344 -8.51 -8.94 2.09
N ALA A 345 -8.82 -9.93 2.94
CA ALA A 345 -8.10 -10.27 4.18
C ALA A 345 -7.06 -11.40 4.03
#